data_0b121f8edd29ee9fcfb1d81588e376c2
#
_entry.id   0b121f8edd29ee9fcfb1d81588e376c2
#
_cell.length_a   1.000
_cell.length_b   1.000
_cell.length_c   1.000
_cell.angle_alpha   90.00
_cell.angle_beta   90.00
_cell.angle_gamma   90.00
#
_symmetry.space_group_name_H-M   'P 1'
#
loop_
_entity.id
_entity.type
_entity.pdbx_description
1 polymer ?
#
loop_
_entity_poly.entity_id
_entity_poly.type
_entity_poly.pdbx_seq_one_letter_code
_entity_poly.pdbx_strand_id
1 'polypeptide(L)'
;VATTADFKNGLVLKVDGKLQQIIEFQHVKPGKGPAFVRTKLKDVVSGKTVDKTWNAGVKVETATVDRRDMTYLYNDGTSYVVMDDKTFEQFELPADKFGDAAAFLLENMRVQVSFHEGEALFAELPISVDLAISHTEPGLQGDRSSGGTKPATLETGAEIQVPLFMETGNVVKVDTRTGEYLSRVSQ
;
A
#
# COMPACT_ATOMS: atom_id res chain seq x y z
N VAL A 1 -27.54 4.93 6.34
CA VAL A 1 -27.55 3.83 5.36
C VAL A 1 -27.02 4.36 4.03
N ALA A 2 -25.96 3.78 3.53
CA ALA A 2 -25.36 4.13 2.24
C ALA A 2 -25.98 3.33 1.09
N THR A 3 -25.82 3.83 -0.12
CA THR A 3 -26.21 3.15 -1.36
C THR A 3 -25.03 3.15 -2.33
N THR A 4 -25.19 2.48 -3.47
CA THR A 4 -24.14 2.49 -4.51
C THR A 4 -23.80 3.90 -5.02
N ALA A 5 -24.70 4.88 -4.84
CA ALA A 5 -24.43 6.28 -5.18
C ALA A 5 -23.32 6.91 -4.32
N ASP A 6 -23.10 6.36 -3.14
CA ASP A 6 -22.06 6.84 -2.19
C ASP A 6 -20.70 6.19 -2.41
N PHE A 7 -20.56 5.32 -3.39
CA PHE A 7 -19.30 4.61 -3.67
C PHE A 7 -18.19 5.59 -4.03
N LYS A 8 -17.05 5.40 -3.40
CA LYS A 8 -15.80 6.10 -3.69
C LYS A 8 -14.61 5.18 -3.38
N ASN A 9 -13.50 5.42 -4.02
CA ASN A 9 -12.27 4.67 -3.74
C ASN A 9 -11.86 4.86 -2.27
N GLY A 10 -11.54 3.76 -1.60
CA GLY A 10 -11.19 3.76 -0.19
C GLY A 10 -12.36 3.52 0.77
N LEU A 11 -13.61 3.58 0.31
CA LEU A 11 -14.77 3.27 1.15
C LEU A 11 -14.73 1.80 1.57
N VAL A 12 -14.93 1.54 2.87
CA VAL A 12 -14.98 0.18 3.41
C VAL A 12 -16.41 -0.25 3.61
N LEU A 13 -16.77 -1.38 3.02
CA LEU A 13 -18.09 -2.00 3.11
C LEU A 13 -18.04 -3.27 3.96
N LYS A 14 -19.15 -3.56 4.63
CA LYS A 14 -19.39 -4.89 5.21
C LYS A 14 -20.13 -5.72 4.18
N VAL A 15 -19.49 -6.78 3.69
CA VAL A 15 -20.06 -7.69 2.69
C VAL A 15 -19.90 -9.12 3.21
N ASP A 16 -21.00 -9.81 3.42
CA ASP A 16 -21.01 -11.21 3.91
C ASP A 16 -20.14 -11.41 5.18
N GLY A 17 -20.21 -10.46 6.11
CA GLY A 17 -19.46 -10.50 7.36
C GLY A 17 -17.98 -10.13 7.24
N LYS A 18 -17.53 -9.72 6.06
CA LYS A 18 -16.15 -9.30 5.81
C LYS A 18 -16.08 -7.82 5.50
N LEU A 19 -14.96 -7.20 5.88
CA LEU A 19 -14.66 -5.82 5.51
C LEU A 19 -13.95 -5.80 4.15
N GLN A 20 -14.57 -5.12 3.19
CA GLN A 20 -14.08 -4.98 1.81
C GLN A 20 -13.88 -3.52 1.48
N GLN A 21 -12.71 -3.15 1.02
CA GLN A 21 -12.40 -1.79 0.59
C GLN A 21 -12.61 -1.66 -0.92
N ILE A 22 -13.31 -0.63 -1.35
CA ILE A 22 -13.45 -0.31 -2.77
C ILE A 22 -12.12 0.26 -3.27
N ILE A 23 -11.47 -0.41 -4.22
CA ILE A 23 -10.25 0.09 -4.87
C ILE A 23 -10.51 0.69 -6.23
N GLU A 24 -11.54 0.20 -6.94
CA GLU A 24 -12.02 0.77 -8.19
C GLU A 24 -13.54 0.58 -8.29
N PHE A 25 -14.22 1.51 -8.93
CA PHE A 25 -15.64 1.38 -9.24
C PHE A 25 -16.01 2.10 -10.54
N GLN A 26 -17.07 1.62 -11.17
CA GLN A 26 -17.61 2.21 -12.38
C GLN A 26 -19.13 2.11 -12.39
N HIS A 27 -19.81 3.26 -12.54
CA HIS A 27 -21.24 3.30 -12.80
C HIS A 27 -21.52 3.05 -14.27
N VAL A 28 -22.39 2.08 -14.58
CA VAL A 28 -22.73 1.72 -15.94
C VAL A 28 -24.23 1.90 -16.14
N LYS A 29 -24.61 2.69 -17.15
CA LYS A 29 -25.98 2.86 -17.61
C LYS A 29 -26.09 2.26 -19.01
N PRO A 30 -26.53 0.99 -19.15
CA PRO A 30 -26.67 0.38 -20.47
C PRO A 30 -27.83 1.02 -21.24
N GLY A 31 -27.77 1.01 -22.55
CA GLY A 31 -28.87 1.50 -23.41
C GLY A 31 -30.13 0.66 -23.28
N LYS A 32 -30.01 -0.57 -22.88
CA LYS A 32 -31.11 -1.50 -22.53
C LYS A 32 -30.76 -2.22 -21.23
N GLY A 33 -31.72 -2.22 -20.29
CA GLY A 33 -31.55 -2.87 -18.99
C GLY A 33 -31.28 -1.90 -17.85
N PRO A 34 -31.29 -2.41 -16.59
CA PRO A 34 -31.09 -1.60 -15.40
C PRO A 34 -29.64 -1.14 -15.27
N ALA A 35 -29.45 0.05 -14.69
CA ALA A 35 -28.14 0.56 -14.34
C ALA A 35 -27.50 -0.31 -13.25
N PHE A 36 -26.17 -0.45 -13.30
CA PHE A 36 -25.41 -1.21 -12.33
C PHE A 36 -24.06 -0.54 -12.03
N VAL A 37 -23.41 -1.00 -10.95
CA VAL A 37 -22.10 -0.52 -10.55
C VAL A 37 -21.15 -1.73 -10.46
N ARG A 38 -20.04 -1.66 -11.19
CA ARG A 38 -18.95 -2.62 -11.07
C ARG A 38 -17.97 -2.12 -10.04
N THR A 39 -17.54 -2.99 -9.15
CA THR A 39 -16.54 -2.67 -8.15
C THR A 39 -15.45 -3.71 -8.12
N LYS A 40 -14.24 -3.25 -7.83
CA LYS A 40 -13.13 -4.11 -7.41
C LYS A 40 -12.93 -3.91 -5.92
N LEU A 41 -13.10 -4.97 -5.18
CA LEU A 41 -13.04 -4.97 -3.72
C LEU A 41 -11.78 -5.67 -3.24
N LYS A 42 -11.16 -5.09 -2.22
CA LYS A 42 -10.01 -5.70 -1.52
C LYS A 42 -10.45 -6.08 -0.10
N ASP A 43 -10.33 -7.35 0.24
CA ASP A 43 -10.52 -7.80 1.61
C ASP A 43 -9.42 -7.18 2.48
N VAL A 44 -9.80 -6.41 3.50
CA VAL A 44 -8.85 -5.66 4.33
C VAL A 44 -8.01 -6.57 5.22
N VAL A 45 -8.46 -7.77 5.51
CA VAL A 45 -7.75 -8.73 6.35
C VAL A 45 -6.82 -9.63 5.51
N SER A 46 -7.34 -10.23 4.44
CA SER A 46 -6.57 -11.17 3.60
C SER A 46 -5.81 -10.51 2.45
N GLY A 47 -6.17 -9.27 2.09
CA GLY A 47 -5.60 -8.57 0.93
C GLY A 47 -6.05 -9.08 -0.43
N LYS A 48 -6.89 -10.10 -0.48
CA LYS A 48 -7.43 -10.66 -1.73
C LYS A 48 -8.39 -9.68 -2.39
N THR A 49 -8.33 -9.60 -3.71
CA THR A 49 -9.23 -8.77 -4.51
C THR A 49 -10.27 -9.63 -5.21
N VAL A 50 -11.49 -9.11 -5.27
CA VAL A 50 -12.60 -9.73 -5.99
C VAL A 50 -13.39 -8.64 -6.73
N ASP A 51 -13.97 -9.01 -7.86
CA ASP A 51 -14.89 -8.15 -8.60
C ASP A 51 -16.32 -8.43 -8.14
N LYS A 52 -17.09 -7.37 -7.91
CA LYS A 52 -18.51 -7.47 -7.55
C LYS A 52 -19.32 -6.45 -8.30
N THR A 53 -20.46 -6.89 -8.85
CA THR A 53 -21.43 -6.04 -9.52
C THR A 53 -22.65 -5.83 -8.62
N TRP A 54 -23.10 -4.59 -8.53
CA TRP A 54 -24.24 -4.18 -7.71
C TRP A 54 -25.31 -3.58 -8.60
N ASN A 55 -26.57 -3.83 -8.27
CA ASN A 55 -27.67 -3.07 -8.88
C ASN A 55 -27.58 -1.61 -8.40
N ALA A 56 -27.80 -0.65 -9.31
CA ALA A 56 -27.78 0.75 -8.96
C ALA A 56 -28.85 1.06 -7.89
N GLY A 57 -28.48 1.83 -6.87
CA GLY A 57 -29.35 2.23 -5.78
C GLY A 57 -29.52 1.19 -4.67
N VAL A 58 -28.87 0.03 -4.74
CA VAL A 58 -28.95 -0.97 -3.68
C VAL A 58 -28.33 -0.41 -2.40
N LYS A 59 -28.93 -0.74 -1.27
CA LYS A 59 -28.41 -0.36 0.05
C LYS A 59 -27.19 -1.21 0.39
N VAL A 60 -26.20 -0.56 0.95
CA VAL A 60 -24.96 -1.20 1.40
C VAL A 60 -24.65 -0.82 2.84
N GLU A 61 -23.99 -1.69 3.56
CA GLU A 61 -23.51 -1.43 4.91
C GLU A 61 -22.06 -0.98 4.85
N THR A 62 -21.77 0.20 5.42
CA THR A 62 -20.42 0.74 5.51
C THR A 62 -19.82 0.48 6.89
N ALA A 63 -18.48 0.38 6.95
CA ALA A 63 -17.75 0.31 8.19
C ALA A 63 -17.00 1.62 8.43
N THR A 64 -17.07 2.14 9.66
CA THR A 64 -16.28 3.29 10.07
C THR A 64 -14.84 2.83 10.32
N VAL A 65 -13.90 3.45 9.62
CA VAL A 65 -12.48 3.19 9.76
C VAL A 65 -11.79 4.44 10.30
N ASP A 66 -11.11 4.28 11.44
CA ASP A 66 -10.31 5.33 12.05
C ASP A 66 -8.88 5.22 11.52
N ARG A 67 -8.45 6.23 10.76
CA ARG A 67 -7.10 6.32 10.21
C ARG A 67 -6.23 7.18 11.11
N ARG A 68 -5.11 6.62 11.55
CA ARG A 68 -4.19 7.31 12.43
C ARG A 68 -2.81 7.39 11.81
N ASP A 69 -2.21 8.58 11.91
CA ASP A 69 -0.81 8.79 11.56
C ASP A 69 0.06 8.25 12.68
N MET A 70 0.97 7.36 12.34
CA MET A 70 1.86 6.71 13.28
C MET A 70 3.30 6.75 12.77
N THR A 71 4.23 6.53 13.69
CA THR A 71 5.65 6.39 13.37
C THR A 71 6.06 4.94 13.59
N TYR A 72 6.66 4.33 12.58
CA TYR A 72 7.27 3.02 12.72
C TYR A 72 8.55 3.14 13.55
N LEU A 73 8.65 2.34 14.62
CA LEU A 73 9.78 2.38 15.53
C LEU A 73 10.80 1.28 15.22
N TYR A 74 10.39 0.03 15.30
CA TYR A 74 11.29 -1.12 15.09
C TYR A 74 10.49 -2.41 14.89
N ASN A 75 11.20 -3.44 14.44
CA ASN A 75 10.70 -4.82 14.41
C ASN A 75 11.33 -5.59 15.57
N ASP A 76 10.50 -6.20 16.41
CA ASP A 76 10.95 -6.97 17.57
C ASP A 76 11.28 -8.44 17.26
N GLY A 77 11.26 -8.82 15.97
CA GLY A 77 11.45 -10.18 15.48
C GLY A 77 10.15 -10.90 15.13
N THR A 78 9.01 -10.48 15.67
CA THR A 78 7.69 -11.08 15.42
C THR A 78 6.66 -10.05 14.95
N SER A 79 6.80 -8.81 15.39
CA SER A 79 5.86 -7.73 15.13
C SER A 79 6.57 -6.44 14.75
N TYR A 80 5.86 -5.60 14.00
CA TYR A 80 6.26 -4.23 13.75
C TYR A 80 5.66 -3.31 14.79
N VAL A 81 6.50 -2.60 15.52
CA VAL A 81 6.06 -1.68 16.57
C VAL A 81 5.89 -0.27 15.99
N VAL A 82 4.70 0.27 16.13
CA VAL A 82 4.33 1.61 15.68
C VAL A 82 3.84 2.45 16.85
N MET A 83 4.00 3.76 16.78
CA MET A 83 3.58 4.70 17.81
C MET A 83 2.64 5.74 17.24
N ASP A 84 1.51 5.96 17.91
CA ASP A 84 0.57 7.01 17.55
C ASP A 84 1.23 8.38 17.77
N ASP A 85 1.25 9.23 16.73
CA ASP A 85 1.90 10.53 16.77
C ASP A 85 1.22 11.52 17.72
N LYS A 86 -0.03 11.30 18.09
CA LYS A 86 -0.82 12.16 18.99
C LYS A 86 -0.81 11.68 20.43
N THR A 87 -1.02 10.39 20.65
CA THR A 87 -1.18 9.80 21.98
C THR A 87 0.10 9.19 22.51
N PHE A 88 1.10 8.94 21.65
CA PHE A 88 2.35 8.23 21.96
C PHE A 88 2.16 6.79 22.40
N GLU A 89 0.96 6.26 22.22
CA GLU A 89 0.67 4.86 22.50
C GLU A 89 1.31 3.98 21.43
N GLN A 90 1.94 2.88 21.87
CA GLN A 90 2.59 1.92 20.99
C GLN A 90 1.68 0.74 20.70
N PHE A 91 1.72 0.27 19.46
CA PHE A 91 0.98 -0.89 18.99
C PHE A 91 1.92 -1.88 18.32
N GLU A 92 1.70 -3.16 18.58
CA GLU A 92 2.41 -4.24 17.90
C GLU A 92 1.55 -4.75 16.75
N LEU A 93 2.03 -4.62 15.52
CA LEU A 93 1.32 -5.04 14.33
C LEU A 93 1.98 -6.28 13.73
N PRO A 94 1.19 -7.34 13.42
CA PRO A 94 1.71 -8.45 12.64
C PRO A 94 2.23 -7.99 11.27
N ALA A 95 3.23 -8.68 10.74
CA ALA A 95 3.86 -8.34 9.46
C ALA A 95 2.87 -8.27 8.29
N ASP A 96 1.83 -9.10 8.31
CA ASP A 96 0.81 -9.14 7.27
C ASP A 96 -0.01 -7.84 7.15
N LYS A 97 -0.03 -7.00 8.18
CA LYS A 97 -0.75 -5.71 8.15
C LYS A 97 -0.12 -4.71 7.19
N PHE A 98 1.17 -4.79 6.94
CA PHE A 98 1.88 -3.97 5.96
C PHE A 98 1.91 -4.58 4.55
N GLY A 99 1.66 -5.88 4.43
CA GLY A 99 1.75 -6.59 3.16
C GLY A 99 3.16 -6.51 2.56
N ASP A 100 3.24 -6.47 1.23
CA ASP A 100 4.52 -6.42 0.50
C ASP A 100 5.30 -5.12 0.75
N ALA A 101 4.61 -4.05 1.14
CA ALA A 101 5.25 -2.76 1.44
C ALA A 101 6.18 -2.82 2.66
N ALA A 102 6.06 -3.84 3.51
CA ALA A 102 6.96 -4.04 4.65
C ALA A 102 8.44 -4.09 4.26
N ALA A 103 8.75 -4.51 3.03
CA ALA A 103 10.11 -4.55 2.50
C ALA A 103 10.76 -3.16 2.40
N PHE A 104 9.97 -2.10 2.35
CA PHE A 104 10.44 -0.71 2.23
C PHE A 104 10.33 0.08 3.53
N LEU A 105 10.02 -0.59 4.63
CA LEU A 105 9.80 0.04 5.92
C LEU A 105 11.14 0.32 6.61
N LEU A 106 11.38 1.59 6.92
CA LEU A 106 12.58 2.05 7.62
C LEU A 106 12.19 2.66 8.98
N GLU A 107 13.02 2.46 10.00
CA GLU A 107 12.80 3.04 11.32
C GLU A 107 12.58 4.56 11.27
N ASN A 108 11.66 5.04 12.09
CA ASN A 108 11.19 6.42 12.15
C ASN A 108 10.39 6.91 10.93
N MET A 109 10.02 6.01 10.05
CA MET A 109 9.17 6.33 8.90
C MET A 109 7.73 6.57 9.37
N ARG A 110 7.07 7.56 8.77
CA ARG A 110 5.64 7.77 8.97
C ARG A 110 4.84 6.72 8.22
N VAL A 111 3.84 6.17 8.91
CA VAL A 111 2.90 5.20 8.36
C VAL A 111 1.49 5.60 8.76
N GLN A 112 0.50 5.13 8.02
CA GLN A 112 -0.90 5.33 8.36
C GLN A 112 -1.53 3.99 8.69
N VAL A 113 -2.12 3.86 9.87
CA VAL A 113 -2.77 2.63 10.33
C VAL A 113 -4.27 2.85 10.40
N SER A 114 -5.01 1.95 9.81
CA SER A 114 -6.47 1.97 9.80
C SER A 114 -7.01 1.01 10.85
N PHE A 115 -7.88 1.51 11.72
CA PHE A 115 -8.52 0.76 12.81
C PHE A 115 -10.02 0.66 12.59
N HIS A 116 -10.58 -0.44 13.02
CA HIS A 116 -12.02 -0.64 13.12
C HIS A 116 -12.32 -1.28 14.48
N GLU A 117 -13.17 -0.64 15.26
CA GLU A 117 -13.54 -1.10 16.62
C GLU A 117 -12.32 -1.43 17.51
N GLY A 118 -11.27 -0.60 17.41
CA GLY A 118 -10.06 -0.74 18.20
C GLY A 118 -9.04 -1.75 17.67
N GLU A 119 -9.36 -2.47 16.58
CA GLU A 119 -8.45 -3.42 15.95
C GLU A 119 -7.78 -2.82 14.70
N ALA A 120 -6.48 -3.01 14.59
CA ALA A 120 -5.75 -2.65 13.37
C ALA A 120 -6.16 -3.54 12.21
N LEU A 121 -6.62 -2.94 11.12
CA LEU A 121 -7.00 -3.64 9.89
C LEU A 121 -5.80 -3.81 8.95
N PHE A 122 -5.14 -2.70 8.65
CA PHE A 122 -3.98 -2.65 7.77
C PHE A 122 -3.19 -1.38 8.03
N ALA A 123 -1.94 -1.37 7.56
CA ALA A 123 -1.05 -0.23 7.63
C ALA A 123 -0.52 0.09 6.23
N GLU A 124 -0.36 1.37 5.95
CA GLU A 124 0.11 1.87 4.66
C GLU A 124 1.34 2.75 4.85
N LEU A 125 2.33 2.54 3.98
CA LEU A 125 3.44 3.46 3.83
C LEU A 125 3.03 4.63 2.93
N PRO A 126 3.78 5.75 2.94
CA PRO A 126 3.66 6.74 1.88
C PRO A 126 3.76 6.09 0.50
N ILE A 127 3.14 6.66 -0.51
CA ILE A 127 3.15 6.13 -1.88
C ILE A 127 4.57 5.93 -2.39
N SER A 128 5.48 6.85 -2.04
CA SER A 128 6.89 6.73 -2.35
C SER A 128 7.74 7.03 -1.13
N VAL A 129 8.91 6.42 -1.07
CA VAL A 129 9.90 6.61 -0.01
C VAL A 129 11.28 6.77 -0.62
N ASP A 130 12.15 7.49 0.10
CA ASP A 130 13.54 7.70 -0.27
C ASP A 130 14.40 6.75 0.53
N LEU A 131 15.13 5.87 -0.15
CA LEU A 131 15.97 4.85 0.46
C LEU A 131 17.35 4.82 -0.19
N ALA A 132 18.38 4.63 0.63
CA ALA A 132 19.75 4.49 0.15
C ALA A 132 20.00 3.09 -0.41
N ILE A 133 20.79 3.03 -1.47
CA ILE A 133 21.30 1.76 -2.01
C ILE A 133 22.45 1.31 -1.11
N SER A 134 22.25 0.18 -0.44
CA SER A 134 23.30 -0.42 0.42
C SER A 134 24.33 -1.20 -0.38
N HIS A 135 23.91 -1.82 -1.49
CA HIS A 135 24.77 -2.55 -2.39
C HIS A 135 24.21 -2.62 -3.80
N THR A 136 25.04 -2.40 -4.81
CA THR A 136 24.76 -2.68 -6.21
C THR A 136 26.07 -2.92 -6.95
N GLU A 137 26.05 -3.81 -7.94
CA GLU A 137 27.20 -4.07 -8.80
C GLU A 137 27.38 -2.93 -9.83
N PRO A 138 28.61 -2.70 -10.32
CA PRO A 138 28.82 -1.77 -11.42
C PRO A 138 28.05 -2.21 -12.66
N GLY A 139 27.44 -1.24 -13.35
CA GLY A 139 26.82 -1.50 -14.66
C GLY A 139 27.91 -1.75 -15.71
N LEU A 140 27.92 -2.94 -16.34
CA LEU A 140 28.90 -3.29 -17.35
C LEU A 140 28.55 -2.67 -18.71
N GLN A 141 29.55 -2.20 -19.45
CA GLN A 141 29.35 -1.57 -20.75
C GLN A 141 28.77 -2.50 -21.84
N GLY A 142 28.80 -3.82 -21.61
CA GLY A 142 28.29 -4.81 -22.56
C GLY A 142 26.79 -5.11 -22.43
N ASP A 143 26.12 -4.68 -21.36
CA ASP A 143 24.71 -4.99 -21.10
C ASP A 143 23.75 -3.97 -21.70
N ARG A 144 24.15 -3.29 -22.74
CA ARG A 144 23.39 -2.22 -23.34
C ARG A 144 22.35 -2.68 -24.37
N SER A 145 21.16 -2.89 -23.90
CA SER A 145 20.00 -2.35 -24.59
C SER A 145 19.68 -0.97 -23.97
N SER A 146 19.26 0.01 -24.76
CA SER A 146 18.82 1.30 -24.24
C SER A 146 17.77 1.09 -23.14
N GLY A 147 18.05 1.58 -21.90
CA GLY A 147 17.17 1.41 -20.77
C GLY A 147 17.41 0.15 -19.92
N GLY A 148 18.58 -0.46 -20.00
CA GLY A 148 18.96 -1.59 -19.15
C GLY A 148 18.93 -1.24 -17.67
N THR A 149 18.54 -2.23 -16.86
CA THR A 149 18.50 -2.13 -15.39
C THR A 149 19.41 -3.17 -14.75
N LYS A 150 19.68 -2.98 -13.47
CA LYS A 150 20.43 -3.91 -12.64
C LYS A 150 19.81 -4.03 -11.27
N PRO A 151 20.01 -5.14 -10.54
CA PRO A 151 19.53 -5.25 -9.18
C PRO A 151 20.33 -4.35 -8.22
N ALA A 152 19.63 -3.77 -7.27
CA ALA A 152 20.21 -3.02 -6.17
C ALA A 152 19.53 -3.41 -4.87
N THR A 153 20.33 -3.62 -3.82
CA THR A 153 19.81 -3.85 -2.47
C THR A 153 19.73 -2.53 -1.74
N LEU A 154 18.55 -2.25 -1.19
CA LEU A 154 18.29 -1.04 -0.42
C LEU A 154 18.68 -1.23 1.06
N GLU A 155 18.78 -0.12 1.78
CA GLU A 155 19.12 -0.12 3.22
C GLU A 155 18.12 -0.91 4.08
N THR A 156 16.90 -1.12 3.58
CA THR A 156 15.89 -1.97 4.24
C THR A 156 16.07 -3.46 3.97
N GLY A 157 17.02 -3.84 3.11
CA GLY A 157 17.20 -5.20 2.64
C GLY A 157 16.41 -5.60 1.41
N ALA A 158 15.50 -4.73 0.94
CA ALA A 158 14.73 -4.98 -0.28
C ALA A 158 15.61 -4.88 -1.53
N GLU A 159 15.35 -5.74 -2.51
CA GLU A 159 16.00 -5.68 -3.82
C GLU A 159 15.05 -5.09 -4.85
N ILE A 160 15.53 -4.11 -5.62
CA ILE A 160 14.80 -3.49 -6.72
C ILE A 160 15.66 -3.39 -7.97
N GLN A 161 15.03 -3.14 -9.12
CA GLN A 161 15.74 -2.84 -10.36
C GLN A 161 15.97 -1.34 -10.48
N VAL A 162 17.21 -0.96 -10.75
CA VAL A 162 17.63 0.45 -10.91
C VAL A 162 18.36 0.63 -12.23
N PRO A 163 18.43 1.88 -12.77
CA PRO A 163 19.25 2.16 -13.95
C PRO A 163 20.72 1.78 -13.73
N LEU A 164 21.41 1.43 -14.82
CA LEU A 164 22.80 0.96 -14.75
C LEU A 164 23.78 1.97 -14.18
N PHE A 165 23.48 3.28 -14.26
CA PHE A 165 24.33 4.35 -13.73
C PHE A 165 24.27 4.54 -12.21
N MET A 166 23.34 3.88 -11.54
CA MET A 166 23.19 3.99 -10.10
C MET A 166 24.35 3.29 -9.37
N GLU A 167 24.77 3.86 -8.25
CA GLU A 167 25.89 3.38 -7.45
C GLU A 167 25.50 3.17 -5.99
N THR A 168 26.26 2.33 -5.30
CA THR A 168 26.12 2.15 -3.84
C THR A 168 26.26 3.51 -3.14
N GLY A 169 25.34 3.79 -2.21
CA GLY A 169 25.27 5.07 -1.49
C GLY A 169 24.34 6.09 -2.13
N ASN A 170 23.90 5.91 -3.37
CA ASN A 170 22.89 6.77 -3.96
C ASN A 170 21.55 6.59 -3.24
N VAL A 171 20.78 7.65 -3.12
CA VAL A 171 19.42 7.63 -2.59
C VAL A 171 18.44 7.62 -3.75
N VAL A 172 17.50 6.70 -3.70
CA VAL A 172 16.49 6.50 -4.74
C VAL A 172 15.09 6.65 -4.17
N LYS A 173 14.20 7.21 -4.97
CA LYS A 173 12.77 7.24 -4.68
C LYS A 173 12.14 5.97 -5.26
N VAL A 174 11.39 5.25 -4.40
CA VAL A 174 10.79 3.97 -4.71
C VAL A 174 9.28 4.04 -4.50
N ASP A 175 8.51 3.50 -5.44
CA ASP A 175 7.07 3.31 -5.26
C ASP A 175 6.84 2.13 -4.30
N THR A 176 6.24 2.38 -3.15
CA THR A 176 6.02 1.35 -2.13
C THR A 176 4.96 0.33 -2.50
N ARG A 177 4.11 0.65 -3.49
CA ARG A 177 3.05 -0.25 -3.96
C ARG A 177 3.55 -1.28 -4.96
N THR A 178 4.51 -0.90 -5.81
CA THR A 178 5.02 -1.72 -6.90
C THR A 178 6.45 -2.19 -6.70
N GLY A 179 7.22 -1.50 -5.84
CA GLY A 179 8.65 -1.75 -5.68
C GLY A 179 9.51 -1.18 -6.81
N GLU A 180 8.94 -0.30 -7.64
CA GLU A 180 9.64 0.27 -8.79
C GLU A 180 10.45 1.50 -8.42
N TYR A 181 11.64 1.60 -9.04
CA TYR A 181 12.44 2.82 -9.03
C TYR A 181 11.71 3.95 -9.75
N LEU A 182 11.61 5.12 -9.13
CA LEU A 182 10.99 6.30 -9.72
C LEU A 182 12.02 7.33 -10.17
N SER A 183 12.96 7.68 -9.30
CA SER A 183 13.98 8.67 -9.61
C SER A 183 15.15 8.59 -8.63
N ARG A 184 16.26 9.23 -9.00
CA ARG A 184 17.36 9.49 -8.08
C ARG A 184 17.04 10.74 -7.27
N VAL A 185 17.27 10.68 -5.97
CA VAL A 185 17.14 11.84 -5.08
C VAL A 185 18.47 12.58 -5.11
N SER A 186 18.43 13.84 -5.53
CA SER A 186 19.63 14.71 -5.47
C SER A 186 19.96 15.06 -4.01
N GLN A 187 21.21 14.93 -3.66
CA GLN A 187 21.75 15.38 -2.38
C GLN A 187 21.92 16.88 -2.39
#